data_6a40886bab91588a3c3e082cd3251d38
#
_entry.id   6a40886bab91588a3c3e082cd3251d38
#
_cell.length_a   1.000
_cell.length_b   1.000
_cell.length_c   1.000
_cell.angle_alpha   90.00
_cell.angle_beta   90.00
_cell.angle_gamma   90.00
#
_symmetry.space_group_name_H-M   'P 1'
#
loop_
_entity.id
_entity.type
_entity.pdbx_description
1 polymer ?
#
loop_
_entity_poly.entity_id
_entity_poly.type
_entity_poly.pdbx_seq_one_letter_code
_entity_poly.pdbx_strand_id
1 'polypeptide(L)'
;TLSDPQGRKTVADFIPKEYGRLYPVGRLDHNSTGLMILTDDGELANLVTHPSSAPEKEYLVRVTNKMRGDEKEALANGLYVTVDGYTALPCEMEILKEYEDGALLSIILREGKKRQIRHMMETLDHPVRILTRIRIGNVLLGSLKEGEIQEIPTALIQEMKESCLKAKIENKFLDGEQDGKRGE
;
A
#
# COMPACT_ATOMS: atom_id res chain seq x y z
N THR A 1 -6.50 9.36 8.87
CA THR A 1 -7.63 10.29 8.78
C THR A 1 -7.30 11.64 9.40
N LEU A 2 -7.96 12.69 8.96
CA LEU A 2 -7.87 14.05 9.53
C LEU A 2 -8.91 14.30 10.63
N SER A 3 -9.92 13.45 10.73
CA SER A 3 -10.93 13.50 11.80
C SER A 3 -11.40 12.10 12.17
N ASP A 4 -11.76 11.91 13.42
CA ASP A 4 -12.27 10.63 13.92
C ASP A 4 -13.53 10.88 14.77
N PRO A 5 -14.69 10.32 14.38
CA PRO A 5 -15.96 10.51 15.13
C PRO A 5 -15.92 9.96 16.57
N GLN A 6 -14.98 9.07 16.87
CA GLN A 6 -14.81 8.47 18.19
C GLN A 6 -13.78 9.21 19.06
N GLY A 7 -13.24 10.35 18.57
CA GLY A 7 -12.28 11.18 19.29
C GLY A 7 -10.88 10.57 19.48
N ARG A 8 -10.53 9.54 18.68
CA ARG A 8 -9.18 8.98 18.69
C ARG A 8 -8.20 9.93 18.00
N LYS A 9 -6.92 9.86 18.41
CA LYS A 9 -5.86 10.63 17.74
C LYS A 9 -5.85 10.35 16.24
N THR A 10 -5.74 11.41 15.46
CA THR A 10 -5.68 11.39 14.00
C THR A 10 -4.31 11.87 13.53
N VAL A 11 -4.02 11.74 12.25
CA VAL A 11 -2.79 12.28 11.68
C VAL A 11 -2.69 13.81 11.86
N ALA A 12 -3.83 14.51 11.90
CA ALA A 12 -3.87 15.95 12.13
C ALA A 12 -3.28 16.38 13.47
N ASP A 13 -3.38 15.55 14.51
CA ASP A 13 -2.86 15.83 15.85
C ASP A 13 -1.32 15.83 15.91
N PHE A 14 -0.67 15.28 14.90
CA PHE A 14 0.79 15.22 14.78
C PHE A 14 1.37 16.28 13.83
N ILE A 15 0.54 16.98 13.04
CA ILE A 15 1.01 17.98 12.09
C ILE A 15 1.34 19.28 12.84
N PRO A 16 2.61 19.73 12.84
CA PRO A 16 2.98 21.03 13.37
C PRO A 16 2.24 22.15 12.64
N LYS A 17 1.82 23.20 13.40
CA LYS A 17 1.00 24.30 12.86
C LYS A 17 1.68 25.09 11.73
N GLU A 18 2.99 25.14 11.74
CA GLU A 18 3.82 25.82 10.71
C GLU A 18 3.67 25.21 9.31
N TYR A 19 3.32 23.92 9.19
CA TYR A 19 3.08 23.28 7.89
C TYR A 19 1.71 23.62 7.29
N GLY A 20 0.85 24.34 8.01
CA GLY A 20 -0.47 24.68 7.52
C GLY A 20 -1.38 23.47 7.31
N ARG A 21 -2.18 23.50 6.26
CA ARG A 21 -3.15 22.44 5.96
C ARG A 21 -2.57 21.39 5.05
N LEU A 22 -2.30 20.20 5.60
CA LEU A 22 -1.85 19.04 4.85
C LEU A 22 -2.94 17.97 4.75
N TYR A 23 -2.90 17.18 3.68
CA TYR A 23 -3.80 16.05 3.44
C TYR A 23 -3.03 14.74 3.41
N PRO A 24 -3.56 13.66 4.03
CA PRO A 24 -2.94 12.34 3.92
C PRO A 24 -3.14 11.77 2.52
N VAL A 25 -2.05 11.24 1.95
CA VAL A 25 -2.05 10.53 0.68
C VAL A 25 -2.41 9.06 0.93
N GLY A 26 -3.70 8.76 0.81
CA GLY A 26 -4.25 7.45 1.13
C GLY A 26 -4.50 7.25 2.63
N ARG A 27 -4.61 5.97 3.02
CA ARG A 27 -5.01 5.58 4.38
C ARG A 27 -4.18 4.40 4.88
N LEU A 28 -4.07 4.29 6.19
CA LEU A 28 -3.74 3.06 6.92
C LEU A 28 -4.99 2.58 7.67
N ASP A 29 -5.16 1.27 7.77
CA ASP A 29 -6.17 0.69 8.63
C ASP A 29 -5.83 0.95 10.10
N HIS A 30 -6.83 0.93 10.98
CA HIS A 30 -6.67 1.27 12.41
C HIS A 30 -5.56 0.49 13.12
N ASN A 31 -5.41 -0.78 12.78
CA ASN A 31 -4.40 -1.68 13.36
C ASN A 31 -3.21 -1.93 12.41
N SER A 32 -2.89 -0.97 11.55
CA SER A 32 -1.71 -0.95 10.70
C SER A 32 -0.87 0.28 11.03
N THR A 33 0.44 0.14 10.94
CA THR A 33 1.42 1.19 11.20
C THR A 33 2.24 1.53 9.95
N GLY A 34 3.16 2.47 10.08
CA GLY A 34 4.16 2.77 9.07
C GLY A 34 3.94 4.06 8.29
N LEU A 35 4.55 4.12 7.12
CA LEU A 35 4.68 5.32 6.30
C LEU A 35 3.33 5.91 5.88
N MET A 36 3.14 7.19 6.14
CA MET A 36 2.05 8.01 5.64
C MET A 36 2.66 9.26 4.99
N ILE A 37 2.33 9.53 3.75
CA ILE A 37 2.69 10.80 3.09
C ILE A 37 1.59 11.82 3.36
N LEU A 38 2.00 13.04 3.68
CA LEU A 38 1.14 14.21 3.84
C LEU A 38 1.55 15.24 2.80
N THR A 39 0.60 15.94 2.20
CA THR A 39 0.89 16.96 1.19
C THR A 39 -0.22 18.02 1.16
N ASP A 40 0.11 19.23 0.73
CA ASP A 40 -0.81 20.27 0.31
C ASP A 40 -1.07 20.23 -1.22
N ASP A 41 -0.27 19.43 -1.96
CA ASP A 41 -0.42 19.22 -3.40
C ASP A 41 -1.51 18.15 -3.68
N GLY A 42 -2.71 18.61 -4.03
CA GLY A 42 -3.84 17.75 -4.39
C GLY A 42 -3.60 16.92 -5.64
N GLU A 43 -2.76 17.38 -6.56
CA GLU A 43 -2.41 16.67 -7.79
C GLU A 43 -1.52 15.46 -7.47
N LEU A 44 -0.49 15.65 -6.65
CA LEU A 44 0.33 14.56 -6.12
C LEU A 44 -0.53 13.55 -5.34
N ALA A 45 -1.41 14.02 -4.46
CA ALA A 45 -2.29 13.15 -3.69
C ALA A 45 -3.15 12.27 -4.62
N ASN A 46 -3.70 12.85 -5.68
CA ASN A 46 -4.48 12.10 -6.67
C ASN A 46 -3.62 11.09 -7.44
N LEU A 47 -2.43 11.48 -7.92
CA LEU A 47 -1.53 10.57 -8.64
C LEU A 47 -1.14 9.34 -7.82
N VAL A 48 -0.85 9.51 -6.54
CA VAL A 48 -0.42 8.43 -5.64
C VAL A 48 -1.57 7.54 -5.18
N THR A 49 -2.81 8.02 -5.22
CA THR A 49 -3.97 7.27 -4.73
C THR A 49 -4.84 6.65 -5.83
N HIS A 50 -4.81 7.21 -7.04
CA HIS A 50 -5.66 6.73 -8.13
C HIS A 50 -5.17 5.37 -8.66
N PRO A 51 -6.05 4.37 -8.84
CA PRO A 51 -5.66 3.02 -9.24
C PRO A 51 -4.81 2.94 -10.52
N SER A 52 -5.05 3.83 -11.50
CA SER A 52 -4.32 3.83 -12.78
C SER A 52 -2.90 4.39 -12.70
N SER A 53 -2.52 5.04 -11.59
CA SER A 53 -1.22 5.69 -11.42
C SER A 53 -0.56 5.40 -10.08
N ALA A 54 -1.26 4.72 -9.17
CA ALA A 54 -0.76 4.46 -7.83
C ALA A 54 0.57 3.70 -7.84
N PRO A 55 1.59 4.21 -7.13
CA PRO A 55 2.87 3.54 -7.02
C PRO A 55 2.75 2.27 -6.17
N GLU A 56 3.73 1.40 -6.31
CA GLU A 56 3.87 0.23 -5.45
C GLU A 56 3.95 0.63 -3.98
N LYS A 57 3.39 -0.23 -3.14
CA LYS A 57 3.46 -0.10 -1.69
C LYS A 57 3.99 -1.39 -1.11
N GLU A 58 5.03 -1.28 -0.30
CA GLU A 58 5.66 -2.43 0.36
C GLU A 58 5.32 -2.46 1.84
N TYR A 59 5.06 -3.67 2.33
CA TYR A 59 4.64 -3.91 3.69
C TYR A 59 5.49 -5.00 4.33
N LEU A 60 5.90 -4.78 5.59
CA LEU A 60 6.31 -5.86 6.48
C LEU A 60 5.08 -6.46 7.15
N VAL A 61 4.94 -7.77 7.02
CA VAL A 61 3.76 -8.51 7.46
C VAL A 61 4.17 -9.65 8.37
N ARG A 62 3.87 -9.57 9.66
CA ARG A 62 4.03 -10.67 10.60
C ARG A 62 2.76 -11.51 10.61
N VAL A 63 2.86 -12.74 10.16
CA VAL A 63 1.75 -13.70 10.09
C VAL A 63 1.93 -14.83 11.09
N THR A 64 0.82 -15.48 11.45
CA THR A 64 0.81 -16.77 12.15
C THR A 64 0.82 -17.91 11.14
N ASN A 65 1.07 -19.11 11.63
CA ASN A 65 1.22 -20.35 10.86
C ASN A 65 2.44 -20.33 9.92
N LYS A 66 3.02 -21.51 9.71
CA LYS A 66 4.17 -21.64 8.80
C LYS A 66 3.71 -21.53 7.35
N MET A 67 4.45 -20.76 6.56
CA MET A 67 4.20 -20.62 5.13
C MET A 67 4.38 -21.95 4.41
N ARG A 68 3.52 -22.21 3.41
CA ARG A 68 3.60 -23.35 2.47
C ARG A 68 4.24 -22.88 1.17
N GLY A 69 4.86 -23.79 0.43
CA GLY A 69 5.66 -23.43 -0.75
C GLY A 69 4.83 -22.94 -1.94
N ASP A 70 3.55 -23.28 -2.03
CA ASP A 70 2.63 -22.93 -3.11
C ASP A 70 1.99 -21.53 -2.96
N GLU A 71 2.05 -20.95 -1.78
CA GLU A 71 1.39 -19.67 -1.48
C GLU A 71 2.04 -18.48 -2.17
N LYS A 72 3.36 -18.51 -2.33
CA LYS A 72 4.10 -17.49 -3.09
C LYS A 72 3.63 -17.47 -4.56
N GLU A 73 3.46 -18.65 -5.16
CA GLU A 73 2.99 -18.77 -6.55
C GLU A 73 1.52 -18.33 -6.68
N ALA A 74 0.67 -18.68 -5.71
CA ALA A 74 -0.72 -18.23 -5.67
C ALA A 74 -0.84 -16.70 -5.63
N LEU A 75 0.00 -16.03 -4.85
CA LEU A 75 0.06 -14.56 -4.77
C LEU A 75 0.60 -13.94 -6.06
N ALA A 76 1.62 -14.54 -6.68
CA ALA A 76 2.22 -14.07 -7.92
C ALA A 76 1.29 -14.21 -9.13
N ASN A 77 0.34 -15.14 -9.11
CA ASN A 77 -0.65 -15.36 -10.17
C ASN A 77 -1.98 -14.60 -9.94
N GLY A 78 -2.14 -13.96 -8.80
CA GLY A 78 -3.38 -13.32 -8.39
C GLY A 78 -4.28 -14.26 -7.58
N LEU A 79 -4.48 -13.90 -6.31
CA LEU A 79 -5.24 -14.71 -5.35
C LEU A 79 -6.72 -14.35 -5.37
N TYR A 80 -7.61 -15.36 -5.46
CA TYR A 80 -9.02 -15.14 -5.17
C TYR A 80 -9.26 -14.96 -3.68
N VAL A 81 -9.64 -13.76 -3.29
CA VAL A 81 -9.88 -13.37 -1.88
C VAL A 81 -11.30 -13.73 -1.49
N THR A 82 -11.45 -14.84 -0.75
CA THR A 82 -12.76 -15.42 -0.43
C THR A 82 -13.63 -14.52 0.43
N VAL A 83 -13.03 -13.75 1.34
CA VAL A 83 -13.73 -12.84 2.27
C VAL A 83 -14.50 -11.73 1.53
N ASP A 84 -13.92 -11.20 0.47
CA ASP A 84 -14.46 -10.05 -0.28
C ASP A 84 -15.00 -10.45 -1.66
N GLY A 85 -14.78 -11.69 -2.10
CA GLY A 85 -15.31 -12.21 -3.38
C GLY A 85 -14.68 -11.57 -4.62
N TYR A 86 -13.36 -11.27 -4.61
CA TYR A 86 -12.65 -10.73 -5.76
C TYR A 86 -11.29 -11.40 -5.96
N THR A 87 -10.73 -11.30 -7.16
CA THR A 87 -9.35 -11.70 -7.42
C THR A 87 -8.43 -10.50 -7.23
N ALA A 88 -7.46 -10.62 -6.31
CA ALA A 88 -6.41 -9.64 -6.11
C ALA A 88 -5.46 -9.66 -7.32
N LEU A 89 -4.91 -8.51 -7.67
CA LEU A 89 -3.85 -8.44 -8.69
C LEU A 89 -2.62 -9.24 -8.22
N PRO A 90 -1.85 -9.78 -9.17
CA PRO A 90 -0.56 -10.38 -8.88
C PRO A 90 0.30 -9.48 -8.00
N CYS A 91 0.92 -10.05 -6.97
CA CYS A 91 1.79 -9.32 -6.07
C CYS A 91 3.06 -10.12 -5.75
N GLU A 92 4.09 -9.41 -5.34
CA GLU A 92 5.35 -10.02 -4.93
C GLU A 92 5.32 -10.31 -3.43
N MET A 93 5.77 -11.50 -3.03
CA MET A 93 5.92 -11.89 -1.64
C MET A 93 7.27 -12.55 -1.44
N GLU A 94 7.96 -12.15 -0.37
CA GLU A 94 9.23 -12.73 0.09
C GLU A 94 9.14 -13.08 1.57
N ILE A 95 9.65 -14.26 1.94
CA ILE A 95 9.79 -14.66 3.34
C ILE A 95 11.14 -14.12 3.84
N LEU A 96 11.09 -13.09 4.69
CA LEU A 96 12.28 -12.47 5.27
C LEU A 96 12.82 -13.26 6.46
N LYS A 97 11.91 -13.87 7.23
CA LYS A 97 12.27 -14.69 8.40
C LYS A 97 11.16 -15.65 8.76
N GLU A 98 11.53 -16.88 9.07
CA GLU A 98 10.64 -17.88 9.64
C GLU A 98 10.76 -17.93 11.17
N TYR A 99 9.65 -18.25 11.83
CA TYR A 99 9.53 -18.45 13.27
C TYR A 99 8.79 -19.76 13.53
N GLU A 100 8.82 -20.26 14.76
CA GLU A 100 8.07 -21.47 15.13
C GLU A 100 6.56 -21.29 14.95
N ASP A 101 6.05 -20.07 15.17
CA ASP A 101 4.63 -19.71 15.17
C ASP A 101 4.22 -18.88 13.92
N GLY A 102 5.02 -18.86 12.84
CA GLY A 102 4.69 -18.14 11.62
C GLY A 102 5.88 -17.54 10.89
N ALA A 103 5.69 -16.44 10.16
CA ALA A 103 6.71 -15.80 9.36
C ALA A 103 6.64 -14.26 9.37
N LEU A 104 7.76 -13.63 9.05
CA LEU A 104 7.84 -12.22 8.64
C LEU A 104 8.00 -12.16 7.13
N LEU A 105 7.10 -11.47 6.46
CA LEU A 105 7.03 -11.36 5.01
C LEU A 105 7.27 -9.92 4.58
N SER A 106 7.86 -9.73 3.39
CA SER A 106 7.69 -8.53 2.58
C SER A 106 6.61 -8.81 1.53
N ILE A 107 5.63 -7.90 1.40
CA ILE A 107 4.58 -7.98 0.38
C ILE A 107 4.52 -6.63 -0.36
N ILE A 108 4.61 -6.68 -1.70
CA ILE A 108 4.54 -5.50 -2.56
C ILE A 108 3.23 -5.53 -3.34
N LEU A 109 2.40 -4.48 -3.16
CA LEU A 109 1.12 -4.32 -3.84
C LEU A 109 1.14 -3.13 -4.80
N ARG A 110 0.47 -3.27 -5.94
CA ARG A 110 0.17 -2.19 -6.90
C ARG A 110 -1.24 -1.63 -6.77
N GLU A 111 -2.06 -2.25 -5.95
CA GLU A 111 -3.43 -1.82 -5.64
C GLU A 111 -3.59 -1.53 -4.13
N GLY A 112 -4.77 -1.14 -3.68
CA GLY A 112 -4.98 -0.78 -2.28
C GLY A 112 -6.44 -0.92 -1.88
N LYS A 113 -6.99 -2.14 -1.97
CA LYS A 113 -8.35 -2.44 -1.50
C LYS A 113 -8.37 -2.44 0.03
N LYS A 114 -9.55 -2.20 0.59
CA LYS A 114 -9.75 -2.17 2.05
C LYS A 114 -9.26 -3.48 2.68
N ARG A 115 -8.33 -3.37 3.65
CA ARG A 115 -7.77 -4.50 4.40
C ARG A 115 -7.17 -5.62 3.54
N GLN A 116 -6.77 -5.33 2.32
CA GLN A 116 -6.40 -6.29 1.29
C GLN A 116 -5.42 -7.36 1.77
N ILE A 117 -4.24 -6.98 2.31
CA ILE A 117 -3.25 -7.94 2.80
C ILE A 117 -3.83 -8.86 3.88
N ARG A 118 -4.65 -8.32 4.79
CA ARG A 118 -5.25 -9.12 5.85
C ARG A 118 -6.22 -10.17 5.31
N HIS A 119 -7.05 -9.81 4.33
CA HIS A 119 -8.00 -10.72 3.71
C HIS A 119 -7.30 -11.74 2.79
N MET A 120 -6.23 -11.33 2.09
CA MET A 120 -5.38 -12.25 1.31
C MET A 120 -4.73 -13.30 2.21
N MET A 121 -4.10 -12.87 3.31
CA MET A 121 -3.45 -13.77 4.26
C MET A 121 -4.45 -14.64 5.02
N GLU A 122 -5.63 -14.14 5.35
CA GLU A 122 -6.73 -14.92 5.94
C GLU A 122 -7.22 -16.01 4.99
N THR A 123 -7.33 -15.71 3.69
CA THR A 123 -7.67 -16.70 2.65
C THR A 123 -6.65 -17.86 2.58
N LEU A 124 -5.37 -17.55 2.85
CA LEU A 124 -4.28 -18.53 2.90
C LEU A 124 -4.10 -19.20 4.29
N ASP A 125 -4.97 -18.92 5.26
CA ASP A 125 -4.88 -19.40 6.65
C ASP A 125 -3.67 -18.86 7.42
N HIS A 126 -3.27 -17.60 7.11
CA HIS A 126 -2.17 -16.88 7.77
C HIS A 126 -2.64 -15.57 8.42
N PRO A 127 -3.34 -15.58 9.55
CA PRO A 127 -3.77 -14.35 10.23
C PRO A 127 -2.64 -13.37 10.47
N VAL A 128 -2.86 -12.11 10.08
CA VAL A 128 -1.87 -11.02 10.21
C VAL A 128 -1.87 -10.46 11.61
N ARG A 129 -0.74 -10.57 12.33
CA ARG A 129 -0.51 -9.98 13.66
C ARG A 129 -0.07 -8.52 13.55
N ILE A 130 0.96 -8.25 12.74
CA ILE A 130 1.53 -6.91 12.55
C ILE A 130 1.55 -6.60 11.07
N LEU A 131 1.17 -5.38 10.71
CA LEU A 131 1.21 -4.87 9.34
C LEU A 131 1.78 -3.46 9.37
N THR A 132 2.96 -3.30 8.74
CA THR A 132 3.66 -2.03 8.70
C THR A 132 3.99 -1.66 7.26
N ARG A 133 3.50 -0.52 6.78
CA ARG A 133 3.88 -0.02 5.44
C ARG A 133 5.25 0.64 5.52
N ILE A 134 6.23 0.11 4.79
CA ILE A 134 7.61 0.57 4.84
C ILE A 134 8.04 1.37 3.60
N ARG A 135 7.26 1.32 2.50
CA ARG A 135 7.56 2.05 1.26
C ARG A 135 6.29 2.46 0.51
N ILE A 136 6.34 3.61 -0.13
CA ILE A 136 5.37 4.09 -1.13
C ILE A 136 6.20 4.63 -2.31
N GLY A 137 6.17 3.95 -3.45
CA GLY A 137 7.01 4.29 -4.60
C GLY A 137 8.50 4.29 -4.22
N ASN A 138 9.15 5.42 -4.38
CA ASN A 138 10.56 5.65 -4.02
C ASN A 138 10.76 6.22 -2.60
N VAL A 139 9.69 6.47 -1.84
CA VAL A 139 9.78 6.98 -0.46
C VAL A 139 9.76 5.82 0.53
N LEU A 140 10.79 5.75 1.37
CA LEU A 140 10.98 4.72 2.40
C LEU A 140 10.63 5.26 3.79
N LEU A 141 10.12 4.40 4.66
CA LEU A 141 9.93 4.71 6.08
C LEU A 141 11.26 4.99 6.79
N GLY A 142 12.31 4.24 6.41
CA GLY A 142 13.64 4.36 7.02
C GLY A 142 13.62 4.19 8.54
N SER A 143 14.26 5.10 9.24
CA SER A 143 14.34 5.13 10.71
C SER A 143 13.26 5.98 11.39
N LEU A 144 12.30 6.52 10.62
CA LEU A 144 11.23 7.37 11.13
C LEU A 144 10.36 6.61 12.14
N LYS A 145 10.19 7.16 13.33
CA LYS A 145 9.42 6.54 14.41
C LYS A 145 7.95 6.96 14.35
N GLU A 146 7.12 6.25 15.08
CA GLU A 146 5.71 6.59 15.20
C GLU A 146 5.51 8.01 15.77
N GLY A 147 4.72 8.82 15.06
CA GLY A 147 4.47 10.22 15.39
C GLY A 147 5.54 11.21 14.94
N GLU A 148 6.66 10.76 14.40
CA GLU A 148 7.67 11.64 13.82
C GLU A 148 7.25 12.08 12.40
N ILE A 149 7.64 13.31 12.05
CA ILE A 149 7.43 13.90 10.74
C ILE A 149 8.80 14.30 10.17
N GLN A 150 8.99 14.01 8.90
CA GLN A 150 10.17 14.39 8.15
C GLN A 150 9.76 14.91 6.76
N GLU A 151 10.40 15.99 6.33
CA GLU A 151 10.21 16.49 4.97
C GLU A 151 10.81 15.53 3.95
N ILE A 152 10.07 15.33 2.85
CA ILE A 152 10.54 14.51 1.73
C ILE A 152 11.32 15.42 0.78
N PRO A 153 12.57 15.10 0.39
CA PRO A 153 13.32 15.86 -0.58
C PRO A 153 12.54 16.06 -1.89
N THR A 154 12.56 17.28 -2.42
CA THR A 154 11.85 17.65 -3.66
C THR A 154 12.19 16.73 -4.83
N ALA A 155 13.45 16.28 -4.93
CA ALA A 155 13.88 15.35 -5.97
C ALA A 155 13.11 14.03 -5.91
N LEU A 156 12.90 13.45 -4.72
CA LEU A 156 12.13 12.21 -4.56
C LEU A 156 10.65 12.40 -4.93
N ILE A 157 10.09 13.57 -4.65
CA ILE A 157 8.72 13.90 -5.05
C ILE A 157 8.59 14.01 -6.56
N GLN A 158 9.57 14.65 -7.21
CA GLN A 158 9.59 14.76 -8.67
C GLN A 158 9.68 13.40 -9.34
N GLU A 159 10.59 12.53 -8.90
CA GLU A 159 10.71 11.15 -9.38
C GLU A 159 9.42 10.36 -9.17
N MET A 160 8.76 10.51 -8.01
CA MET A 160 7.47 9.86 -7.74
C MET A 160 6.40 10.33 -8.72
N LYS A 161 6.28 11.65 -8.97
CA LYS A 161 5.33 12.19 -9.94
C LYS A 161 5.56 11.63 -11.34
N GLU A 162 6.81 11.61 -11.81
CA GLU A 162 7.18 11.08 -13.12
C GLU A 162 6.84 9.60 -13.25
N SER A 163 7.16 8.79 -12.23
CA SER A 163 6.81 7.37 -12.18
C SER A 163 5.31 7.13 -12.23
N CYS A 164 4.53 7.88 -11.45
CA CYS A 164 3.07 7.78 -11.44
C CYS A 164 2.45 8.19 -12.79
N LEU A 165 2.97 9.25 -13.42
CA LEU A 165 2.49 9.69 -14.75
C LEU A 165 2.80 8.66 -15.82
N LYS A 166 3.99 8.05 -15.79
CA LYS A 166 4.36 6.97 -16.71
C LYS A 166 3.43 5.78 -16.57
N ALA A 167 3.19 5.30 -15.35
CA ALA A 167 2.27 4.20 -15.07
C ALA A 167 0.83 4.52 -15.55
N LYS A 168 0.37 5.76 -15.37
CA LYS A 168 -0.94 6.21 -15.86
C LYS A 168 -1.08 6.15 -17.37
N ILE A 169 -0.01 6.49 -18.10
CA ILE A 169 0.03 6.43 -19.56
C ILE A 169 0.00 4.98 -20.02
N GLU A 170 0.86 4.13 -19.44
CA GLU A 170 0.94 2.69 -19.78
C GLU A 170 -0.39 1.98 -19.57
N ASN A 171 -1.05 2.20 -18.42
CA ASN A 171 -2.36 1.61 -18.13
C ASN A 171 -3.45 2.09 -19.10
N LYS A 172 -3.42 3.36 -19.52
CA LYS A 172 -4.38 3.86 -20.51
C LYS A 172 -4.26 3.21 -21.88
N PHE A 173 -3.04 2.84 -22.30
CA PHE A 173 -2.82 2.11 -23.56
C PHE A 173 -3.32 0.67 -23.45
N LEU A 174 -3.11 -0.01 -22.32
CA LEU A 174 -3.57 -1.38 -22.09
C LEU A 174 -5.11 -1.49 -22.07
N ASP A 175 -5.79 -0.53 -21.46
CA ASP A 175 -7.27 -0.47 -21.44
C ASP A 175 -7.85 -0.18 -22.83
N GLY A 176 -7.20 0.67 -23.62
CA GLY A 176 -7.64 0.99 -25.00
C GLY A 176 -7.52 -0.17 -26.00
N GLU A 177 -6.57 -1.09 -25.79
CA GLU A 177 -6.43 -2.30 -26.64
C GLU A 177 -7.48 -3.37 -26.33
N GLN A 178 -8.07 -3.38 -25.12
CA GLN A 178 -9.11 -4.34 -24.74
C GLN A 178 -10.49 -3.97 -25.30
N ASP A 179 -10.79 -2.69 -25.43
CA ASP A 179 -12.07 -2.23 -26.02
C ASP A 179 -12.11 -2.43 -27.54
N GLY A 180 -10.97 -2.41 -28.25
CA GLY A 180 -10.87 -2.68 -29.69
C GLY A 180 -11.13 -4.14 -30.10
N LYS A 181 -11.04 -5.10 -29.16
CA LYS A 181 -11.24 -6.55 -29.43
C LYS A 181 -12.66 -7.06 -29.12
N ARG A 182 -13.55 -6.23 -28.62
CA ARG A 182 -14.95 -6.59 -28.34
C ARG A 182 -15.94 -6.15 -29.43
N GLY A 183 -15.43 -5.63 -30.54
CA GLY A 183 -16.22 -5.08 -31.65
C GLY A 183 -16.11 -5.85 -32.98
N GLU A 184 -15.62 -7.11 -32.99
CA GLU A 184 -15.66 -7.98 -34.14
C GLU A 184 -16.50 -9.24 -33.90
#